data_1062f593842d180c711634fe2fc8d3d2
#
_entry.id   1062f593842d180c711634fe2fc8d3d2
#
_cell.length_a   1.000
_cell.length_b   1.000
_cell.length_c   1.000
_cell.angle_alpha   90.00
_cell.angle_beta   90.00
_cell.angle_gamma   90.00
#
_symmetry.space_group_name_H-M   'P 1'
#
loop_
_entity.id
_entity.type
_entity.pdbx_description
1 polymer ?
#
loop_
_entity_poly.entity_id
_entity_poly.type
_entity_poly.pdbx_seq_one_letter_code
_entity_poly.pdbx_strand_id
1 'polypeptide(L)'
;MLLQVILEGLGLGALLVLVCAVGIRKGAVGMVHLYSPEVQERCVTLGLTTHEKIKRNTLIFKAVCVPGYVAYVLVCVYALNGARGFLAGFWQMLVILSVMNLMDRFLVDDFWVGHTKAWTIPGTEDLKPYITAKDKAKKWLFGTVGVAVISAALAAIMMLFMKI
;
A
#
# COMPACT_ATOMS: atom_id res chain seq x y z
N MET A 1 23.61 8.48 -0.52
CA MET A 1 22.93 7.17 -0.43
C MET A 1 21.70 7.17 0.47
N LEU A 2 21.73 7.51 1.77
CA LEU A 2 20.51 7.52 2.60
C LEU A 2 19.43 8.48 2.09
N LEU A 3 19.79 9.71 1.75
CA LEU A 3 18.84 10.68 1.17
C LEU A 3 18.20 10.16 -0.12
N GLN A 4 18.96 9.53 -1.00
CA GLN A 4 18.47 8.93 -2.23
C GLN A 4 17.42 7.85 -1.94
N VAL A 5 17.71 6.92 -1.02
CA VAL A 5 16.80 5.84 -0.62
C VAL A 5 15.51 6.41 0.01
N ILE A 6 15.60 7.50 0.78
CA ILE A 6 14.42 8.21 1.29
C ILE A 6 13.60 8.81 0.14
N LEU A 7 14.24 9.47 -0.82
CA LEU A 7 13.55 10.03 -1.99
C LEU A 7 12.87 8.96 -2.84
N GLU A 8 13.48 7.79 -2.99
CA GLU A 8 12.88 6.62 -3.64
C GLU A 8 11.66 6.11 -2.88
N GLY A 9 11.72 6.10 -1.55
CA GLY A 9 10.57 5.77 -0.69
C GLY A 9 9.43 6.78 -0.82
N LEU A 10 9.73 8.09 -0.90
CA LEU A 10 8.76 9.13 -1.19
C LEU A 10 8.16 8.97 -2.58
N GLY A 11 8.96 8.60 -3.59
CA GLY A 11 8.50 8.30 -4.93
C GLY A 11 7.50 7.14 -4.96
N LEU A 12 7.80 6.06 -4.23
CA LEU A 12 6.88 4.92 -4.10
C LEU A 12 5.59 5.32 -3.37
N GLY A 13 5.69 6.13 -2.31
CA GLY A 13 4.53 6.69 -1.61
C GLY A 13 3.69 7.59 -2.52
N ALA A 14 4.30 8.40 -3.37
CA ALA A 14 3.58 9.21 -4.35
C ALA A 14 2.85 8.36 -5.39
N LEU A 15 3.43 7.24 -5.83
CA LEU A 15 2.75 6.26 -6.69
C LEU A 15 1.53 5.65 -5.98
N LEU A 16 1.64 5.30 -4.70
CA LEU A 16 0.51 4.80 -3.90
C LEU A 16 -0.61 5.84 -3.83
N VAL A 17 -0.28 7.11 -3.53
CA VAL A 17 -1.27 8.20 -3.50
C VAL A 17 -1.93 8.39 -4.85
N LEU A 18 -1.17 8.30 -5.95
CA LEU A 18 -1.69 8.39 -7.32
C LEU A 18 -2.67 7.25 -7.62
N VAL A 19 -2.35 6.02 -7.25
CA VAL A 19 -3.24 4.85 -7.39
C VAL A 19 -4.55 5.09 -6.64
N CYS A 20 -4.49 5.58 -5.40
CA CYS A 20 -5.67 5.93 -4.61
C CYS A 20 -6.48 7.05 -5.29
N ALA A 21 -5.83 8.12 -5.77
CA ALA A 21 -6.49 9.25 -6.44
C ALA A 21 -7.21 8.80 -7.71
N VAL A 22 -6.57 7.98 -8.53
CA VAL A 22 -7.18 7.41 -9.73
C VAL A 22 -8.34 6.48 -9.36
N GLY A 23 -8.17 5.68 -8.31
CA GLY A 23 -9.19 4.73 -7.84
C GLY A 23 -10.48 5.40 -7.37
N ILE A 24 -10.38 6.54 -6.66
CA ILE A 24 -11.58 7.28 -6.18
C ILE A 24 -12.07 8.34 -7.16
N ARG A 25 -11.46 8.50 -8.34
CA ARG A 25 -11.83 9.55 -9.32
C ARG A 25 -13.31 9.58 -9.67
N LYS A 26 -13.97 8.41 -9.69
CA LYS A 26 -15.42 8.26 -9.94
C LYS A 26 -16.23 8.02 -8.66
N GLY A 27 -15.68 8.40 -7.51
CA GLY A 27 -16.25 8.17 -6.18
C GLY A 27 -15.59 7.03 -5.42
N ALA A 28 -15.71 7.07 -4.09
CA ALA A 28 -15.04 6.12 -3.18
C ALA A 28 -15.51 4.65 -3.38
N VAL A 29 -16.67 4.43 -3.98
CA VAL A 29 -17.16 3.08 -4.35
C VAL A 29 -16.18 2.34 -5.28
N GLY A 30 -15.39 3.06 -6.09
CA GLY A 30 -14.35 2.46 -6.93
C GLY A 30 -13.29 1.67 -6.15
N MET A 31 -13.02 2.10 -4.92
CA MET A 31 -12.03 1.51 -4.02
C MET A 31 -12.66 0.77 -2.82
N VAL A 32 -13.96 0.43 -2.91
CA VAL A 32 -14.70 -0.22 -1.81
C VAL A 32 -14.04 -1.51 -1.31
N HIS A 33 -13.28 -2.19 -2.16
CA HIS A 33 -12.53 -3.39 -1.80
C HIS A 33 -11.43 -3.17 -0.74
N LEU A 34 -11.08 -1.91 -0.45
CA LEU A 34 -10.13 -1.55 0.62
C LEU A 34 -10.81 -1.31 1.97
N TYR A 35 -12.14 -1.21 1.99
CA TYR A 35 -12.91 -0.95 3.20
C TYR A 35 -13.19 -2.25 3.98
N SER A 36 -13.69 -2.08 5.21
CA SER A 36 -14.09 -3.21 6.04
C SER A 36 -15.21 -4.03 5.40
N PRO A 37 -15.36 -5.31 5.76
CA PRO A 37 -16.45 -6.16 5.24
C PRO A 37 -17.84 -5.58 5.45
N GLU A 38 -18.07 -4.89 6.57
CA GLU A 38 -19.36 -4.23 6.86
C GLU A 38 -19.72 -3.14 5.86
N VAL A 39 -18.74 -2.30 5.49
CA VAL A 39 -18.91 -1.26 4.47
C VAL A 39 -19.14 -1.89 3.09
N GLN A 40 -18.39 -2.94 2.77
CA GLN A 40 -18.56 -3.67 1.51
C GLN A 40 -19.98 -4.24 1.39
N GLU A 41 -20.48 -4.89 2.44
CA GLU A 41 -21.81 -5.48 2.50
C GLU A 41 -22.90 -4.41 2.39
N ARG A 42 -22.75 -3.29 3.11
CA ARG A 42 -23.67 -2.15 3.00
C ARG A 42 -23.72 -1.60 1.57
N CYS A 43 -22.59 -1.48 0.89
CA CYS A 43 -22.54 -1.03 -0.50
C CYS A 43 -23.24 -1.99 -1.47
N VAL A 44 -23.18 -3.30 -1.22
CA VAL A 44 -23.91 -4.30 -2.00
C VAL A 44 -25.41 -4.19 -1.75
N THR A 45 -25.83 -4.10 -0.49
CA THR A 45 -27.24 -3.94 -0.11
C THR A 45 -27.86 -2.67 -0.68
N LEU A 46 -27.11 -1.57 -0.77
CA LEU A 46 -27.53 -0.32 -1.39
C LEU A 46 -27.48 -0.35 -2.94
N GLY A 47 -27.07 -1.45 -3.54
CA GLY A 47 -26.94 -1.57 -4.99
C GLY A 47 -25.84 -0.74 -5.64
N LEU A 48 -24.90 -0.20 -4.84
CA LEU A 48 -23.79 0.62 -5.33
C LEU A 48 -22.72 -0.22 -6.03
N THR A 49 -22.60 -1.50 -5.66
CA THR A 49 -21.64 -2.46 -6.22
C THR A 49 -22.16 -3.89 -6.09
N THR A 50 -21.35 -4.87 -6.52
CA THR A 50 -21.66 -6.30 -6.35
C THR A 50 -20.45 -7.03 -5.76
N HIS A 51 -20.68 -8.17 -5.09
CA HIS A 51 -19.59 -9.01 -4.56
C HIS A 51 -18.58 -9.41 -5.65
N GLU A 52 -19.05 -9.69 -6.85
CA GLU A 52 -18.19 -10.04 -7.99
C GLU A 52 -17.27 -8.87 -8.39
N LYS A 53 -17.80 -7.64 -8.45
CA LYS A 53 -17.00 -6.44 -8.72
C LYS A 53 -15.96 -6.21 -7.63
N ILE A 54 -16.33 -6.36 -6.36
CA ILE A 54 -15.41 -6.21 -5.23
C ILE A 54 -14.27 -7.23 -5.37
N LYS A 55 -14.60 -8.52 -5.57
CA LYS A 55 -13.61 -9.59 -5.74
C LYS A 55 -12.69 -9.34 -6.92
N ARG A 56 -13.24 -8.96 -8.06
CA ARG A 56 -12.47 -8.64 -9.26
C ARG A 56 -11.53 -7.45 -9.03
N ASN A 57 -12.01 -6.38 -8.44
CA ASN A 57 -11.19 -5.19 -8.16
C ASN A 57 -10.09 -5.50 -7.16
N THR A 58 -10.37 -6.31 -6.13
CA THR A 58 -9.36 -6.82 -5.19
C THR A 58 -8.26 -7.60 -5.92
N LEU A 59 -8.66 -8.49 -6.83
CA LEU A 59 -7.70 -9.31 -7.58
C LEU A 59 -6.83 -8.44 -8.50
N ILE A 60 -7.44 -7.54 -9.26
CA ILE A 60 -6.72 -6.62 -10.16
C ILE A 60 -5.77 -5.73 -9.34
N PHE A 61 -6.25 -5.15 -8.24
CA PHE A 61 -5.42 -4.31 -7.38
C PHE A 61 -4.19 -5.07 -6.87
N LYS A 62 -4.39 -6.28 -6.34
CA LYS A 62 -3.29 -7.12 -5.84
C LYS A 62 -2.34 -7.56 -6.97
N ALA A 63 -2.87 -7.95 -8.12
CA ALA A 63 -2.07 -8.44 -9.24
C ALA A 63 -1.25 -7.34 -9.94
N VAL A 64 -1.67 -6.09 -9.85
CA VAL A 64 -0.97 -4.96 -10.48
C VAL A 64 -0.10 -4.22 -9.46
N CYS A 65 -0.68 -3.82 -8.33
CA CYS A 65 0.02 -2.97 -7.36
C CYS A 65 1.14 -3.71 -6.63
N VAL A 66 0.90 -4.96 -6.18
CA VAL A 66 1.93 -5.69 -5.42
C VAL A 66 3.17 -5.97 -6.28
N PRO A 67 3.07 -6.59 -7.48
CA PRO A 67 4.24 -6.76 -8.34
C PRO A 67 4.86 -5.45 -8.78
N GLY A 68 4.04 -4.41 -9.04
CA GLY A 68 4.54 -3.09 -9.42
C GLY A 68 5.39 -2.46 -8.32
N TYR A 69 4.96 -2.52 -7.06
CA TYR A 69 5.74 -2.01 -5.92
C TYR A 69 7.01 -2.82 -5.69
N VAL A 70 6.95 -4.14 -5.79
CA VAL A 70 8.13 -5.00 -5.70
C VAL A 70 9.13 -4.67 -6.81
N ALA A 71 8.66 -4.57 -8.06
CA ALA A 71 9.52 -4.24 -9.19
C ALA A 71 10.18 -2.86 -9.01
N TYR A 72 9.42 -1.84 -8.58
CA TYR A 72 9.97 -0.52 -8.29
C TYR A 72 11.11 -0.58 -7.28
N VAL A 73 10.87 -1.26 -6.14
CA VAL A 73 11.89 -1.36 -5.07
C VAL A 73 13.13 -2.11 -5.55
N LEU A 74 12.95 -3.21 -6.28
CA LEU A 74 14.08 -3.98 -6.81
C LEU A 74 14.89 -3.17 -7.83
N VAL A 75 14.23 -2.41 -8.71
CA VAL A 75 14.91 -1.52 -9.66
C VAL A 75 15.70 -0.44 -8.92
N CYS A 76 15.10 0.25 -7.93
CA CYS A 76 15.80 1.26 -7.14
C CYS A 76 17.04 0.66 -6.47
N VAL A 77 16.88 -0.43 -5.75
CA VAL A 77 17.95 -1.00 -4.90
C VAL A 77 19.07 -1.62 -5.74
N TYR A 78 18.75 -2.42 -6.75
CA TYR A 78 19.74 -3.21 -7.45
C TYR A 78 20.22 -2.58 -8.78
N ALA A 79 19.31 -1.93 -9.53
CA ALA A 79 19.67 -1.33 -10.79
C ALA A 79 20.18 0.10 -10.64
N LEU A 80 19.54 0.94 -9.82
CA LEU A 80 19.93 2.35 -9.65
C LEU A 80 21.03 2.52 -8.57
N ASN A 81 20.84 1.89 -7.41
CA ASN A 81 21.77 2.04 -6.28
C ASN A 81 22.92 1.03 -6.31
N GLY A 82 22.86 0.03 -7.17
CA GLY A 82 23.90 -0.97 -7.33
C GLY A 82 24.19 -1.79 -6.06
N ALA A 83 23.17 -2.03 -5.22
CA ALA A 83 23.32 -2.79 -3.99
C ALA A 83 23.91 -4.18 -4.27
N ARG A 84 24.87 -4.61 -3.43
CA ARG A 84 25.50 -5.92 -3.50
C ARG A 84 25.41 -6.60 -2.14
N GLY A 85 25.08 -7.89 -2.16
CA GLY A 85 24.92 -8.69 -0.95
C GLY A 85 23.64 -8.42 -0.17
N PHE A 86 23.37 -9.31 0.79
CA PHE A 86 22.13 -9.33 1.57
C PHE A 86 21.89 -8.00 2.34
N LEU A 87 22.88 -7.57 3.11
CA LEU A 87 22.72 -6.44 4.03
C LEU A 87 22.45 -5.13 3.27
N ALA A 88 23.15 -4.89 2.16
CA ALA A 88 22.96 -3.69 1.34
C ALA A 88 21.59 -3.65 0.70
N GLY A 89 21.07 -4.79 0.21
CA GLY A 89 19.71 -4.90 -0.31
C GLY A 89 18.65 -4.74 0.77
N PHE A 90 18.82 -5.46 1.87
CA PHE A 90 17.87 -5.46 2.99
C PHE A 90 17.58 -4.07 3.56
N TRP A 91 18.63 -3.33 3.97
CA TRP A 91 18.39 -2.03 4.61
C TRP A 91 17.80 -0.99 3.66
N GLN A 92 18.20 -1.00 2.37
CA GLN A 92 17.62 -0.07 1.40
C GLN A 92 16.14 -0.35 1.15
N MET A 93 15.77 -1.63 0.93
CA MET A 93 14.36 -2.01 0.79
C MET A 93 13.56 -1.69 2.04
N LEU A 94 14.12 -1.95 3.22
CA LEU A 94 13.50 -1.63 4.49
C LEU A 94 13.19 -0.14 4.61
N VAL A 95 14.11 0.74 4.25
CA VAL A 95 13.91 2.19 4.31
C VAL A 95 12.87 2.64 3.27
N ILE A 96 12.99 2.21 2.01
CA ILE A 96 12.04 2.57 0.93
C ILE A 96 10.61 2.19 1.32
N LEU A 97 10.40 0.95 1.75
CA LEU A 97 9.08 0.45 2.13
C LEU A 97 8.57 1.09 3.42
N SER A 98 9.44 1.40 4.38
CA SER A 98 9.06 2.10 5.61
C SER A 98 8.61 3.54 5.32
N VAL A 99 9.32 4.28 4.48
CA VAL A 99 8.93 5.64 4.07
C VAL A 99 7.59 5.62 3.35
N MET A 100 7.38 4.71 2.41
CA MET A 100 6.09 4.52 1.74
C MET A 100 4.97 4.20 2.74
N ASN A 101 5.21 3.29 3.70
CA ASN A 101 4.24 2.98 4.74
C ASN A 101 3.90 4.18 5.63
N LEU A 102 4.87 5.02 6.00
CA LEU A 102 4.62 6.24 6.76
C LEU A 102 3.74 7.21 5.97
N MET A 103 4.00 7.38 4.67
CA MET A 103 3.13 8.19 3.80
C MET A 103 1.71 7.63 3.74
N ASP A 104 1.54 6.32 3.59
CA ASP A 104 0.22 5.66 3.61
C ASP A 104 -0.52 5.97 4.92
N ARG A 105 0.15 5.83 6.08
CA ARG A 105 -0.44 6.05 7.39
C ARG A 105 -0.88 7.49 7.63
N PHE A 106 0.05 8.42 7.43
CA PHE A 106 -0.19 9.80 7.80
C PHE A 106 -0.96 10.56 6.72
N LEU A 107 -0.59 10.38 5.45
CA LEU A 107 -1.19 11.13 4.35
C LEU A 107 -2.50 10.50 3.86
N VAL A 108 -2.52 9.17 3.64
CA VAL A 108 -3.72 8.50 3.10
C VAL A 108 -4.68 8.15 4.22
N ASP A 109 -4.27 7.34 5.20
CA ASP A 109 -5.16 6.83 6.23
C ASP A 109 -5.66 7.92 7.19
N ASP A 110 -4.74 8.69 7.79
CA ASP A 110 -5.13 9.69 8.80
C ASP A 110 -5.70 10.95 8.16
N PHE A 111 -4.96 11.59 7.24
CA PHE A 111 -5.40 12.85 6.68
C PHE A 111 -6.50 12.65 5.63
N TRP A 112 -6.25 11.89 4.58
CA TRP A 112 -7.16 11.85 3.44
C TRP A 112 -8.43 11.05 3.74
N VAL A 113 -8.32 9.84 4.26
CA VAL A 113 -9.49 9.01 4.63
C VAL A 113 -10.16 9.55 5.90
N GLY A 114 -9.36 9.96 6.90
CA GLY A 114 -9.88 10.38 8.20
C GLY A 114 -10.52 11.76 8.22
N HIS A 115 -9.99 12.74 7.47
CA HIS A 115 -10.38 14.14 7.57
C HIS A 115 -11.08 14.70 6.32
N THR A 116 -11.16 13.96 5.22
CA THR A 116 -11.82 14.44 4.00
C THR A 116 -13.09 13.66 3.68
N LYS A 117 -13.96 14.27 2.87
CA LYS A 117 -15.17 13.60 2.37
C LYS A 117 -14.90 12.75 1.12
N ALA A 118 -13.69 12.79 0.56
CA ALA A 118 -13.35 12.12 -0.69
C ALA A 118 -13.54 10.61 -0.64
N TRP A 119 -13.35 10.01 0.55
CA TRP A 119 -13.50 8.59 0.81
C TRP A 119 -14.86 8.23 1.43
N THR A 120 -15.79 9.19 1.58
CA THR A 120 -17.12 8.89 2.12
C THR A 120 -17.97 8.26 1.03
N ILE A 121 -18.51 7.09 1.32
CA ILE A 121 -19.49 6.41 0.45
C ILE A 121 -20.90 6.76 0.96
N PRO A 122 -21.78 7.33 0.12
CA PRO A 122 -23.13 7.67 0.54
C PRO A 122 -23.90 6.46 1.08
N GLY A 123 -24.56 6.62 2.23
CA GLY A 123 -25.30 5.57 2.92
C GLY A 123 -24.45 4.64 3.81
N THR A 124 -23.19 5.01 4.07
CA THR A 124 -22.29 4.30 4.99
C THR A 124 -21.68 5.22 6.05
N GLU A 125 -22.20 6.43 6.21
CA GLU A 125 -21.66 7.45 7.11
C GLU A 125 -21.68 7.02 8.58
N ASP A 126 -22.66 6.20 8.94
CA ASP A 126 -22.83 5.59 10.26
C ASP A 126 -21.74 4.55 10.60
N LEU A 127 -21.04 4.04 9.59
CA LEU A 127 -19.95 3.07 9.75
C LEU A 127 -18.57 3.72 9.90
N LYS A 128 -18.51 5.04 10.04
CA LYS A 128 -17.26 5.75 10.34
C LYS A 128 -16.82 5.55 11.81
N PRO A 129 -15.52 5.52 12.11
CA PRO A 129 -14.39 5.69 11.19
C PRO A 129 -14.14 4.43 10.35
N TYR A 130 -13.90 4.58 9.04
CA TYR A 130 -13.63 3.45 8.14
C TYR A 130 -12.34 2.69 8.45
N ILE A 131 -11.40 3.34 9.15
CA ILE A 131 -10.16 2.73 9.63
C ILE A 131 -10.24 2.75 11.16
N THR A 132 -10.53 1.61 11.75
CA THR A 132 -10.65 1.46 13.19
C THR A 132 -9.28 1.46 13.89
N ALA A 133 -9.24 1.66 15.21
CA ALA A 133 -8.01 1.54 15.99
C ALA A 133 -7.34 0.16 15.84
N LYS A 134 -8.16 -0.90 15.73
CA LYS A 134 -7.67 -2.26 15.47
C LYS A 134 -7.01 -2.40 14.09
N ASP A 135 -7.59 -1.76 13.06
CA ASP A 135 -7.02 -1.76 11.71
C ASP A 135 -5.71 -0.96 11.69
N LYS A 136 -5.67 0.18 12.36
CA LYS A 136 -4.42 0.96 12.55
C LYS A 136 -3.33 0.11 13.20
N ALA A 137 -3.64 -0.59 14.29
CA ALA A 137 -2.69 -1.47 14.98
C ALA A 137 -2.16 -2.60 14.05
N LYS A 138 -3.04 -3.27 13.30
CA LYS A 138 -2.64 -4.29 12.31
C LYS A 138 -1.75 -3.72 11.22
N LYS A 139 -2.12 -2.56 10.70
CA LYS A 139 -1.34 -1.87 9.70
C LYS A 139 0.04 -1.46 10.24
N TRP A 140 0.15 -1.00 11.48
CA TRP A 140 1.44 -0.70 12.12
C TRP A 140 2.29 -1.94 12.28
N LEU A 141 1.73 -3.06 12.73
CA LEU A 141 2.43 -4.34 12.83
C LEU A 141 2.97 -4.79 11.47
N PHE A 142 2.13 -4.72 10.42
CA PHE A 142 2.57 -5.04 9.07
C PHE A 142 3.64 -4.08 8.55
N GLY A 143 3.48 -2.78 8.78
CA GLY A 143 4.41 -1.74 8.33
C GLY A 143 5.78 -1.78 9.03
N THR A 144 5.89 -2.48 10.16
CA THR A 144 7.16 -2.70 10.88
C THR A 144 7.68 -4.11 10.63
N VAL A 145 7.06 -5.11 11.25
CA VAL A 145 7.52 -6.50 11.19
C VAL A 145 7.34 -7.09 9.78
N GLY A 146 6.18 -6.89 9.16
CA GLY A 146 5.90 -7.42 7.83
C GLY A 146 6.85 -6.86 6.78
N VAL A 147 7.09 -5.55 6.80
CA VAL A 147 8.05 -4.90 5.89
C VAL A 147 9.47 -5.41 6.09
N ALA A 148 9.91 -5.61 7.33
CA ALA A 148 11.22 -6.17 7.62
C ALA A 148 11.36 -7.61 7.07
N VAL A 149 10.34 -8.44 7.27
CA VAL A 149 10.31 -9.82 6.74
C VAL A 149 10.33 -9.83 5.21
N ILE A 150 9.53 -9.00 4.56
CA ILE A 150 9.48 -8.90 3.09
C ILE A 150 10.83 -8.42 2.56
N SER A 151 11.43 -7.39 3.16
CA SER A 151 12.75 -6.88 2.76
C SER A 151 13.84 -7.93 2.90
N ALA A 152 13.83 -8.72 3.99
CA ALA A 152 14.77 -9.80 4.20
C ALA A 152 14.58 -10.94 3.18
N ALA A 153 13.34 -11.33 2.90
CA ALA A 153 13.04 -12.37 1.93
C ALA A 153 13.48 -11.96 0.51
N LEU A 154 13.15 -10.74 0.08
CA LEU A 154 13.55 -10.22 -1.23
C LEU A 154 15.08 -10.09 -1.34
N ALA A 155 15.77 -9.61 -0.30
CA ALA A 155 17.22 -9.52 -0.29
C ALA A 155 17.89 -10.89 -0.40
N ALA A 156 17.36 -11.91 0.31
CA ALA A 156 17.85 -13.28 0.23
C ALA A 156 17.64 -13.88 -1.18
N ILE A 157 16.46 -13.69 -1.76
CA ILE A 157 16.15 -14.13 -3.13
C ILE A 157 17.12 -13.48 -4.12
N MET A 158 17.28 -12.16 -4.06
CA MET A 158 18.16 -11.44 -4.99
C MET A 158 19.62 -11.84 -4.87
N MET A 159 20.09 -12.14 -3.65
CA MET A 159 21.44 -12.67 -3.42
C MET A 159 21.66 -14.01 -4.15
N LEU A 160 20.65 -14.88 -4.17
CA LEU A 160 20.73 -16.16 -4.88
C LEU A 160 20.76 -15.98 -6.42
N PHE A 161 19.94 -15.07 -6.94
CA PHE A 161 19.85 -14.83 -8.40
C PHE A 161 21.08 -14.07 -8.93
N MET A 162 21.62 -13.13 -8.19
CA MET A 162 22.72 -12.29 -8.65
C MET A 162 24.09 -12.90 -8.36
N LYS A 163 24.18 -14.07 -7.70
CA LYS A 163 25.45 -14.73 -7.29
C LYS A 163 26.42 -13.80 -6.59
N ILE A 164 25.91 -12.93 -5.72
CA ILE A 164 26.67 -11.88 -5.04
C ILE A 164 26.90 -12.30 -3.58
#